data_bd2fb331df79c88757ca13fe440c60bc
#
_entry.id   bd2fb331df79c88757ca13fe440c60bc
#
_cell.length_a   1.000
_cell.length_b   1.000
_cell.length_c   1.000
_cell.angle_alpha   90.00
_cell.angle_beta   90.00
_cell.angle_gamma   90.00
#
_symmetry.space_group_name_H-M   'P 1'
#
loop_
_entity.id
_entity.type
_entity.pdbx_description
1 polymer ?
#
loop_
_entity_poly.entity_id
_entity_poly.type
_entity_poly.pdbx_seq_one_letter_code
_entity_poly.pdbx_strand_id
1 'polypeptide(L)'
;MGQNSVFKVEETAVLESGRSTIPETAKYEFGFFGPSTGYAVFQAKNIIREESIKNTWGAVTYGGNLYVSAETHFAQGNDGLDSHPYIIENPGFSTNTNIYAAGFKPGKPSITIEETACCPGFQGGDPLYRVIAEDLSAAEAGDFDFNDVVFDVVKAEGGKTTLKLICAGGILPLRVRGANEAEGREVHEVFGDTTPMLENHPMYNTQAGPNVPATEFTVEGTYTTPAKIKDIIIEVYKEGKWMELTATQGKAACKILVDDTFKPVVERRNIADENQNFTNYVQGSFVDDFWWK
;
A
#
# COMPACT_ATOMS: atom_id res chain seq x y z
N MET A 1 25.71 -2.66 4.94
CA MET A 1 24.86 -1.44 5.00
C MET A 1 24.82 -0.92 6.44
N GLY A 2 24.72 0.40 6.63
CA GLY A 2 24.61 1.00 7.96
C GLY A 2 23.22 0.84 8.58
N GLN A 3 23.12 1.15 9.89
CA GLN A 3 21.82 1.20 10.57
C GLN A 3 20.94 2.30 10.00
N ASN A 4 19.65 2.03 9.87
CA ASN A 4 18.63 2.91 9.30
C ASN A 4 19.01 3.43 7.89
N SER A 5 19.61 2.56 7.09
CA SER A 5 19.94 2.87 5.69
C SER A 5 19.05 2.12 4.72
N VAL A 6 18.71 2.77 3.62
CA VAL A 6 17.98 2.18 2.51
C VAL A 6 18.85 2.23 1.26
N PHE A 7 19.01 1.09 0.60
CA PHE A 7 19.52 1.02 -0.76
C PHE A 7 18.36 0.71 -1.69
N LYS A 8 17.95 1.69 -2.48
CA LYS A 8 16.79 1.59 -3.35
C LYS A 8 17.19 1.59 -4.81
N VAL A 9 16.62 0.65 -5.56
CA VAL A 9 16.67 0.59 -7.03
C VAL A 9 15.23 0.71 -7.52
N GLU A 10 14.95 1.72 -8.35
CA GLU A 10 13.56 2.06 -8.74
C GLU A 10 12.91 0.97 -9.59
N GLU A 11 13.69 0.28 -10.45
CA GLU A 11 13.15 -0.76 -11.32
C GLU A 11 13.82 -2.10 -11.02
N THR A 12 14.84 -2.48 -11.76
CA THR A 12 15.44 -3.80 -11.68
C THR A 12 16.86 -3.75 -11.15
N ALA A 13 17.11 -4.45 -10.05
CA ALA A 13 18.44 -4.74 -9.55
C ALA A 13 18.94 -6.04 -10.18
N VAL A 14 20.01 -5.96 -10.93
CA VAL A 14 20.73 -7.14 -11.45
C VAL A 14 21.88 -7.46 -10.51
N LEU A 15 21.85 -8.63 -9.91
CA LEU A 15 22.87 -9.07 -8.97
C LEU A 15 23.83 -10.03 -9.67
N GLU A 16 25.09 -9.63 -9.70
CA GLU A 16 26.18 -10.39 -10.30
C GLU A 16 27.24 -10.68 -9.25
N SER A 17 27.64 -11.95 -9.15
CA SER A 17 28.83 -12.32 -8.39
C SER A 17 29.99 -12.51 -9.36
N GLY A 18 30.95 -11.63 -9.38
CA GLY A 18 32.07 -11.65 -10.34
C GLY A 18 33.05 -12.82 -10.23
N ARG A 19 32.65 -13.93 -9.59
CA ARG A 19 33.53 -15.12 -9.47
C ARG A 19 32.92 -16.37 -10.09
N SER A 20 33.69 -17.08 -10.87
CA SER A 20 33.32 -18.36 -11.45
C SER A 20 33.28 -19.52 -10.44
N THR A 21 33.95 -19.39 -9.32
CA THR A 21 33.90 -20.33 -8.19
C THR A 21 34.04 -19.57 -6.87
N ILE A 22 33.14 -19.80 -5.94
CA ILE A 22 33.25 -19.30 -4.58
C ILE A 22 33.62 -20.49 -3.69
N PRO A 23 34.80 -20.49 -3.04
CA PRO A 23 35.12 -21.49 -2.03
C PRO A 23 34.07 -21.52 -0.94
N GLU A 24 33.78 -22.66 -0.36
CA GLU A 24 32.79 -22.81 0.71
C GLU A 24 32.99 -21.81 1.87
N THR A 25 34.28 -21.52 2.16
CA THR A 25 34.67 -20.56 3.18
C THR A 25 34.42 -19.10 2.82
N ALA A 26 34.23 -18.77 1.55
CA ALA A 26 34.05 -17.41 1.04
C ALA A 26 32.63 -17.12 0.57
N LYS A 27 31.71 -18.06 0.69
CA LYS A 27 30.33 -17.89 0.23
C LYS A 27 29.57 -16.77 0.93
N TYR A 28 30.05 -16.33 2.08
CA TYR A 28 29.47 -15.24 2.85
C TYR A 28 30.13 -13.86 2.60
N GLU A 29 31.08 -13.79 1.68
CA GLU A 29 31.80 -12.54 1.40
C GLU A 29 31.08 -11.63 0.39
N PHE A 30 30.09 -12.18 -0.33
CA PHE A 30 29.44 -11.48 -1.43
C PHE A 30 27.94 -11.34 -1.17
N GLY A 31 27.47 -10.10 -1.11
CA GLY A 31 26.06 -9.86 -0.92
C GLY A 31 25.74 -8.57 -0.19
N PHE A 32 24.55 -8.50 0.35
CA PHE A 32 24.05 -7.39 1.13
C PHE A 32 23.99 -7.79 2.59
N PHE A 33 24.67 -7.03 3.43
CA PHE A 33 24.71 -7.29 4.85
C PHE A 33 24.16 -6.09 5.61
N GLY A 34 23.16 -6.34 6.44
CA GLY A 34 22.61 -5.40 7.39
C GLY A 34 23.56 -5.17 8.60
N PRO A 35 23.29 -4.18 9.43
CA PRO A 35 24.08 -3.88 10.62
C PRO A 35 23.88 -4.94 11.71
N SER A 36 24.77 -4.96 12.69
CA SER A 36 24.62 -5.81 13.88
C SER A 36 23.53 -5.32 14.84
N THR A 37 23.21 -4.02 14.79
CA THR A 37 22.15 -3.38 15.58
C THR A 37 21.28 -2.51 14.67
N GLY A 38 19.96 -2.49 14.93
CA GLY A 38 19.02 -1.84 14.05
C GLY A 38 18.82 -2.62 12.75
N TYR A 39 18.35 -1.97 11.71
CA TYR A 39 18.03 -2.60 10.43
C TYR A 39 18.51 -1.76 9.25
N ALA A 40 18.73 -2.43 8.12
CA ALA A 40 18.88 -1.81 6.81
C ALA A 40 17.90 -2.44 5.82
N VAL A 41 17.59 -1.71 4.75
CA VAL A 41 16.67 -2.17 3.70
C VAL A 41 17.36 -2.14 2.34
N PHE A 42 17.29 -3.25 1.63
CA PHE A 42 17.52 -3.31 0.19
C PHE A 42 16.17 -3.42 -0.50
N GLN A 43 15.82 -2.42 -1.29
CA GLN A 43 14.55 -2.32 -1.99
C GLN A 43 14.76 -2.25 -3.50
N ALA A 44 14.02 -3.07 -4.24
CA ALA A 44 13.91 -2.95 -5.70
C ALA A 44 12.52 -3.41 -6.13
N LYS A 45 12.05 -2.98 -7.32
CA LYS A 45 10.85 -3.55 -7.91
C LYS A 45 11.11 -5.00 -8.29
N ASN A 46 12.19 -5.24 -9.04
CA ASN A 46 12.61 -6.57 -9.42
C ASN A 46 14.05 -6.81 -8.95
N ILE A 47 14.33 -8.00 -8.43
CA ILE A 47 15.68 -8.47 -8.17
C ILE A 47 15.90 -9.70 -9.04
N ILE A 48 16.86 -9.63 -9.93
CA ILE A 48 17.24 -10.74 -10.82
C ILE A 48 18.71 -11.05 -10.67
N ARG A 49 19.07 -12.29 -10.96
CA ARG A 49 20.45 -12.73 -11.09
C ARG A 49 20.84 -12.71 -12.56
N GLU A 50 22.06 -12.23 -12.87
CA GLU A 50 22.58 -12.21 -14.22
C GLU A 50 22.68 -13.63 -14.82
N GLU A 51 22.16 -13.81 -16.04
CA GLU A 51 22.13 -15.10 -16.72
C GLU A 51 23.51 -15.60 -17.16
N SER A 52 24.45 -14.70 -17.39
CA SER A 52 25.82 -15.06 -17.82
C SER A 52 26.57 -15.90 -16.78
N ILE A 53 26.06 -15.96 -15.56
CA ILE A 53 26.68 -16.67 -14.43
C ILE A 53 26.12 -18.09 -14.26
N LYS A 54 25.49 -18.64 -15.27
CA LYS A 54 24.81 -19.98 -15.23
C LYS A 54 25.66 -21.14 -14.71
N ASN A 55 26.95 -21.07 -14.93
CA ASN A 55 27.88 -22.15 -14.55
C ASN A 55 28.79 -21.78 -13.38
N THR A 56 28.46 -20.74 -12.63
CA THR A 56 29.31 -20.29 -11.55
C THR A 56 28.60 -20.48 -10.21
N TRP A 57 29.33 -20.97 -9.24
CA TRP A 57 28.90 -21.20 -7.87
C TRP A 57 28.65 -19.86 -7.09
N GLY A 58 28.43 -18.79 -7.82
CA GLY A 58 28.23 -17.47 -7.24
C GLY A 58 26.89 -17.37 -6.53
N ALA A 59 26.89 -17.39 -5.22
CA ALA A 59 25.72 -17.07 -4.41
C ALA A 59 25.74 -15.60 -4.02
N VAL A 60 24.57 -14.97 -4.00
CA VAL A 60 24.38 -13.67 -3.34
C VAL A 60 23.88 -13.94 -1.94
N THR A 61 24.60 -13.47 -0.94
CA THR A 61 24.23 -13.63 0.47
C THR A 61 23.46 -12.42 0.95
N TYR A 62 22.37 -12.67 1.65
CA TYR A 62 21.68 -11.66 2.44
C TYR A 62 21.85 -12.01 3.90
N GLY A 63 22.52 -11.14 4.65
CA GLY A 63 22.88 -11.44 6.03
C GLY A 63 22.73 -10.23 6.96
N GLY A 64 22.95 -10.47 8.26
CA GLY A 64 22.77 -9.45 9.27
C GLY A 64 21.30 -9.01 9.41
N ASN A 65 21.08 -7.84 10.01
CA ASN A 65 19.74 -7.27 10.15
C ASN A 65 19.35 -6.54 8.84
N LEU A 66 19.16 -7.30 7.78
CA LEU A 66 18.79 -6.82 6.46
C LEU A 66 17.36 -7.23 6.11
N TYR A 67 16.57 -6.27 5.65
CA TYR A 67 15.32 -6.54 4.97
C TYR A 67 15.50 -6.38 3.46
N VAL A 68 14.97 -7.33 2.70
CA VAL A 68 14.92 -7.27 1.25
C VAL A 68 13.46 -7.10 0.84
N SER A 69 13.17 -6.01 0.17
CA SER A 69 11.83 -5.69 -0.33
C SER A 69 11.84 -5.69 -1.86
N ALA A 70 11.10 -6.60 -2.47
CA ALA A 70 10.97 -6.66 -3.92
C ALA A 70 9.59 -7.17 -4.31
N GLU A 71 9.04 -6.70 -5.42
CA GLU A 71 7.82 -7.23 -6.02
C GLU A 71 8.10 -8.59 -6.66
N THR A 72 9.23 -8.70 -7.37
CA THR A 72 9.72 -9.97 -7.91
C THR A 72 11.16 -10.20 -7.51
N HIS A 73 11.45 -11.45 -7.14
CA HIS A 73 12.79 -11.87 -6.79
C HIS A 73 13.09 -13.18 -7.50
N PHE A 74 13.90 -13.13 -8.54
CA PHE A 74 14.23 -14.29 -9.37
C PHE A 74 15.67 -14.73 -9.19
N ALA A 75 15.84 -16.00 -8.89
CA ALA A 75 17.02 -16.69 -9.29
C ALA A 75 16.81 -17.12 -10.75
N GLN A 76 17.30 -16.36 -11.72
CA GLN A 76 17.25 -16.84 -13.09
C GLN A 76 18.21 -17.99 -13.31
N GLY A 77 17.71 -19.06 -13.84
CA GLY A 77 18.43 -20.22 -14.32
C GLY A 77 17.47 -21.36 -14.53
N ASN A 78 17.15 -21.64 -15.79
CA ASN A 78 16.45 -22.86 -16.20
C ASN A 78 17.38 -24.11 -16.15
N ASP A 79 18.41 -24.05 -15.37
CA ASP A 79 19.46 -25.08 -15.34
C ASP A 79 19.34 -26.04 -14.16
N GLY A 80 18.18 -26.13 -13.57
CA GLY A 80 17.94 -27.00 -12.40
C GLY A 80 18.57 -26.47 -11.12
N LEU A 81 18.75 -25.19 -11.03
CA LEU A 81 19.49 -24.51 -9.99
C LEU A 81 18.71 -24.20 -8.72
N ASP A 82 18.04 -25.15 -8.18
CA ASP A 82 17.87 -25.20 -6.73
C ASP A 82 19.21 -25.30 -5.99
N SER A 83 20.32 -25.47 -6.73
CA SER A 83 21.64 -25.74 -6.17
C SER A 83 22.51 -24.50 -5.90
N HIS A 84 22.10 -23.31 -6.34
CA HIS A 84 22.85 -22.06 -6.11
C HIS A 84 21.94 -20.96 -5.59
N PRO A 85 21.21 -21.22 -4.50
CA PRO A 85 20.27 -20.28 -3.97
C PRO A 85 20.98 -19.06 -3.39
N TYR A 86 20.24 -17.97 -3.28
CA TYR A 86 20.63 -16.92 -2.35
C TYR A 86 20.80 -17.50 -0.96
N ILE A 87 21.90 -17.18 -0.29
CA ILE A 87 22.12 -17.57 1.09
C ILE A 87 21.45 -16.53 1.97
N ILE A 88 20.49 -16.96 2.78
CA ILE A 88 19.74 -16.09 3.65
C ILE A 88 20.04 -16.49 5.08
N GLU A 89 20.85 -15.69 5.77
CA GLU A 89 21.17 -15.91 7.18
C GLU A 89 20.10 -15.34 8.11
N ASN A 90 19.50 -14.20 7.72
CA ASN A 90 18.33 -13.65 8.38
C ASN A 90 17.20 -13.55 7.36
N PRO A 91 15.98 -13.99 7.72
CA PRO A 91 14.87 -13.92 6.81
C PRO A 91 14.57 -12.47 6.48
N GLY A 92 14.87 -12.07 5.26
CA GLY A 92 14.34 -10.87 4.67
C GLY A 92 12.85 -11.00 4.44
N PHE A 93 12.20 -9.89 4.18
CA PHE A 93 10.82 -9.86 3.75
C PHE A 93 10.76 -9.54 2.26
N SER A 94 9.82 -10.15 1.57
CA SER A 94 9.49 -9.77 0.22
C SER A 94 7.99 -9.62 0.10
N THR A 95 7.57 -8.63 -0.66
CA THR A 95 6.17 -8.41 -0.99
C THR A 95 5.62 -9.41 -2.00
N ASN A 96 6.49 -10.23 -2.61
CA ASN A 96 6.10 -11.24 -3.59
C ASN A 96 6.14 -12.64 -3.00
N THR A 97 5.07 -13.41 -3.22
CA THR A 97 4.95 -14.82 -2.81
C THR A 97 5.76 -15.79 -3.68
N ASN A 98 6.24 -15.35 -4.85
CA ASN A 98 7.03 -16.17 -5.79
C ASN A 98 8.54 -16.02 -5.55
N ILE A 99 8.98 -16.18 -4.32
CA ILE A 99 10.40 -16.10 -4.02
C ILE A 99 11.01 -17.50 -4.10
N TYR A 100 11.95 -17.65 -5.01
CA TYR A 100 12.71 -18.88 -5.18
C TYR A 100 13.81 -19.08 -4.13
N ALA A 101 14.02 -18.13 -3.25
CA ALA A 101 15.01 -18.26 -2.19
C ALA A 101 14.34 -18.73 -0.90
N ALA A 102 14.69 -19.94 -0.45
CA ALA A 102 14.25 -20.45 0.84
C ALA A 102 14.69 -19.50 1.97
N GLY A 103 13.79 -19.20 2.91
CA GLY A 103 14.09 -18.37 4.08
C GLY A 103 13.53 -16.96 4.06
N PHE A 104 13.06 -16.43 2.93
CA PHE A 104 12.31 -15.18 2.92
C PHE A 104 10.92 -15.36 3.53
N LYS A 105 10.50 -14.39 4.31
CA LYS A 105 9.12 -14.29 4.77
C LYS A 105 8.35 -13.37 3.84
N PRO A 106 7.17 -13.75 3.37
CA PRO A 106 6.32 -12.84 2.61
C PRO A 106 5.85 -11.69 3.52
N GLY A 107 5.65 -10.53 2.92
CA GLY A 107 5.16 -9.35 3.62
C GLY A 107 6.23 -8.26 3.79
N LYS A 108 5.77 -7.08 4.20
CA LYS A 108 6.64 -5.95 4.52
C LYS A 108 7.09 -6.04 5.99
N PRO A 109 8.35 -5.73 6.30
CA PRO A 109 8.78 -5.64 7.69
C PRO A 109 8.08 -4.48 8.40
N SER A 110 7.82 -4.63 9.69
CA SER A 110 7.24 -3.58 10.55
C SER A 110 8.28 -2.53 10.97
N ILE A 111 9.12 -2.09 10.06
CA ILE A 111 10.12 -1.04 10.30
C ILE A 111 9.83 0.16 9.41
N THR A 112 10.12 1.34 9.93
CA THR A 112 10.10 2.59 9.18
C THR A 112 11.48 3.23 9.24
N ILE A 113 11.99 3.66 8.10
CA ILE A 113 13.19 4.47 7.99
C ILE A 113 12.78 5.79 7.36
N GLU A 114 12.95 6.88 8.11
CA GLU A 114 12.56 8.21 7.65
C GLU A 114 13.38 8.63 6.43
N GLU A 115 12.72 9.32 5.50
CA GLU A 115 13.40 9.95 4.38
C GLU A 115 14.26 11.11 4.85
N THR A 116 15.48 11.19 4.31
CA THR A 116 16.41 12.28 4.53
C THR A 116 16.95 12.78 3.20
N ALA A 117 17.71 13.88 3.20
CA ALA A 117 18.29 14.41 1.98
C ALA A 117 19.19 13.41 1.21
N CYS A 118 19.68 12.36 1.87
CA CYS A 118 20.58 11.36 1.28
C CYS A 118 20.09 9.92 1.40
N CYS A 119 18.93 9.70 2.01
CA CYS A 119 18.34 8.37 2.16
C CYS A 119 16.86 8.42 1.73
N PRO A 120 16.42 7.57 0.78
CA PRO A 120 15.06 7.61 0.24
C PRO A 120 13.97 7.18 1.24
N GLY A 121 14.34 6.77 2.45
CA GLY A 121 13.39 6.26 3.42
C GLY A 121 12.82 4.87 3.05
N PHE A 122 12.12 4.28 3.99
CA PHE A 122 11.40 3.03 3.79
C PHE A 122 10.19 2.95 4.74
N GLN A 123 9.03 2.69 4.18
CA GLN A 123 7.82 2.40 4.95
C GLN A 123 7.60 0.90 4.96
N GLY A 124 7.85 0.29 6.10
CA GLY A 124 7.60 -1.12 6.32
C GLY A 124 6.18 -1.41 6.82
N GLY A 125 5.90 -2.66 7.08
CA GLY A 125 4.60 -3.14 7.53
C GLY A 125 3.75 -3.72 6.40
N ASP A 126 2.62 -4.27 6.77
CA ASP A 126 1.59 -4.64 5.80
C ASP A 126 1.11 -3.38 5.08
N PRO A 127 0.70 -3.49 3.81
CA PRO A 127 0.06 -2.39 3.13
C PRO A 127 -1.05 -1.81 4.00
N LEU A 128 -1.10 -0.50 4.11
CA LEU A 128 -2.21 0.13 4.82
C LEU A 128 -3.50 -0.19 4.06
N TYR A 129 -4.53 -0.52 4.82
CA TYR A 129 -5.84 -0.61 4.22
C TYR A 129 -6.32 0.78 3.84
N ARG A 130 -6.72 0.95 2.59
CA ARG A 130 -7.31 2.16 2.06
C ARG A 130 -8.78 1.95 1.80
N VAL A 131 -9.60 2.85 2.31
CA VAL A 131 -11.02 2.94 1.98
C VAL A 131 -11.19 4.01 0.92
N ILE A 132 -11.90 3.67 -0.13
CA ILE A 132 -12.33 4.59 -1.19
C ILE A 132 -13.86 4.59 -1.23
N ALA A 133 -14.48 5.75 -1.35
CA ALA A 133 -15.93 5.88 -1.29
C ALA A 133 -16.46 6.91 -2.28
N GLU A 134 -17.69 6.67 -2.70
CA GLU A 134 -18.52 7.48 -3.59
C GLU A 134 -19.76 7.96 -2.83
N ASP A 135 -20.08 9.24 -2.87
CA ASP A 135 -21.19 9.84 -2.13
C ASP A 135 -22.54 9.72 -2.84
N LEU A 136 -22.53 9.42 -4.14
CA LEU A 136 -23.70 9.26 -4.95
C LEU A 136 -23.93 7.81 -5.36
N SER A 137 -25.18 7.40 -5.44
CA SER A 137 -25.53 6.11 -6.01
C SER A 137 -25.57 6.16 -7.54
N ALA A 138 -25.45 4.99 -8.19
CA ALA A 138 -25.60 4.86 -9.64
C ALA A 138 -26.87 5.52 -10.21
N ALA A 139 -27.93 5.61 -9.41
CA ALA A 139 -29.19 6.25 -9.79
C ALA A 139 -29.14 7.78 -9.76
N GLU A 140 -28.15 8.34 -9.10
CA GLU A 140 -27.97 9.80 -8.91
C GLU A 140 -26.90 10.37 -9.85
N ALA A 141 -26.42 9.57 -10.80
CA ALA A 141 -25.43 9.96 -11.79
C ALA A 141 -24.02 10.26 -11.22
N GLY A 142 -23.58 9.48 -10.24
CA GLY A 142 -22.19 9.45 -9.82
C GLY A 142 -21.26 9.15 -11.00
N ASP A 143 -20.10 9.75 -11.04
CA ASP A 143 -19.08 9.50 -12.03
C ASP A 143 -18.25 8.26 -11.72
N PHE A 144 -18.46 7.66 -10.56
CA PHE A 144 -17.81 6.42 -10.11
C PHE A 144 -16.29 6.50 -10.10
N ASP A 145 -15.74 7.59 -9.63
CA ASP A 145 -14.31 7.75 -9.47
C ASP A 145 -13.81 7.35 -8.07
N PHE A 146 -14.71 7.18 -7.11
CA PHE A 146 -14.44 6.75 -5.74
C PHE A 146 -13.39 7.62 -5.03
N ASN A 147 -13.38 8.89 -5.32
CA ASN A 147 -12.47 9.85 -4.70
C ASN A 147 -13.15 10.83 -3.73
N ASP A 148 -14.48 10.73 -3.55
CA ASP A 148 -15.24 11.59 -2.64
C ASP A 148 -14.75 11.50 -1.20
N VAL A 149 -14.41 10.30 -0.73
CA VAL A 149 -13.71 10.10 0.53
C VAL A 149 -12.69 8.99 0.37
N VAL A 150 -11.40 9.33 0.52
CA VAL A 150 -10.31 8.37 0.51
C VAL A 150 -9.47 8.52 1.77
N PHE A 151 -9.32 7.45 2.53
CA PHE A 151 -8.44 7.43 3.70
C PHE A 151 -7.72 6.10 3.90
N ASP A 152 -6.55 6.18 4.49
CA ASP A 152 -5.77 5.02 4.95
C ASP A 152 -6.06 4.75 6.43
N VAL A 153 -6.11 3.48 6.80
CA VAL A 153 -6.14 3.03 8.20
C VAL A 153 -4.71 2.86 8.69
N VAL A 154 -4.23 3.80 9.51
CA VAL A 154 -2.80 3.88 9.88
C VAL A 154 -2.47 2.96 11.04
N LYS A 155 -3.20 3.10 12.14
CA LYS A 155 -3.00 2.31 13.37
C LYS A 155 -4.24 2.33 14.26
N ALA A 156 -4.31 1.39 15.18
CA ALA A 156 -5.29 1.41 16.25
C ALA A 156 -4.59 1.27 17.61
N GLU A 157 -4.89 2.19 18.51
CA GLU A 157 -4.28 2.25 19.83
C GLU A 157 -5.27 2.87 20.85
N GLY A 158 -5.31 2.35 22.05
CA GLY A 158 -6.14 2.90 23.14
C GLY A 158 -7.65 2.94 22.83
N GLY A 159 -8.15 2.01 22.01
CA GLY A 159 -9.57 1.98 21.62
C GLY A 159 -9.94 2.97 20.50
N LYS A 160 -8.98 3.64 19.91
CA LYS A 160 -9.15 4.54 18.78
C LYS A 160 -8.38 4.05 17.58
N THR A 161 -8.87 4.37 16.38
CA THR A 161 -8.16 4.14 15.12
C THR A 161 -7.76 5.48 14.49
N THR A 162 -6.50 5.60 14.13
CA THR A 162 -5.98 6.74 13.37
C THR A 162 -6.21 6.47 11.88
N LEU A 163 -6.88 7.40 11.24
CA LEU A 163 -7.13 7.44 9.81
C LEU A 163 -6.33 8.58 9.21
N LYS A 164 -5.81 8.39 8.00
CA LYS A 164 -5.10 9.42 7.24
C LYS A 164 -5.92 9.75 6.01
N LEU A 165 -6.56 10.90 6.02
CA LEU A 165 -7.37 11.39 4.90
C LEU A 165 -6.46 11.74 3.71
N ILE A 166 -6.79 11.19 2.55
CA ILE A 166 -6.06 11.36 1.29
C ILE A 166 -6.82 12.28 0.34
N CYS A 167 -8.13 12.04 0.12
CA CYS A 167 -8.99 12.85 -0.73
C CYS A 167 -10.31 13.15 -0.04
N ALA A 168 -10.89 14.31 -0.38
CA ALA A 168 -12.27 14.70 -0.11
C ALA A 168 -12.80 15.36 -1.40
N GLY A 169 -13.31 14.54 -2.33
CA GLY A 169 -13.72 14.93 -3.68
C GLY A 169 -15.18 15.33 -3.79
N GLY A 170 -16.02 14.82 -2.90
CA GLY A 170 -17.43 15.19 -2.87
C GLY A 170 -17.64 16.68 -2.60
N ILE A 171 -18.60 17.30 -3.29
CA ILE A 171 -19.00 18.71 -3.02
C ILE A 171 -20.02 18.83 -1.87
N LEU A 172 -20.62 17.72 -1.49
CA LEU A 172 -21.55 17.66 -0.36
C LEU A 172 -20.77 17.46 0.95
N PRO A 173 -21.32 17.89 2.10
CA PRO A 173 -20.71 17.56 3.38
C PRO A 173 -20.64 16.05 3.56
N LEU A 174 -19.46 15.56 3.90
CA LEU A 174 -19.16 14.16 4.13
C LEU A 174 -18.50 14.00 5.50
N ARG A 175 -18.85 12.97 6.26
CA ARG A 175 -18.21 12.70 7.53
C ARG A 175 -17.87 11.24 7.71
N VAL A 176 -16.81 11.00 8.48
CA VAL A 176 -16.34 9.65 8.84
C VAL A 176 -16.41 9.50 10.36
N ARG A 177 -16.91 8.38 10.82
CA ARG A 177 -16.99 8.04 12.25
C ARG A 177 -16.80 6.55 12.51
N GLY A 178 -16.44 6.22 13.73
CA GLY A 178 -16.50 4.85 14.22
C GLY A 178 -17.95 4.38 14.41
N ALA A 179 -18.17 3.07 14.41
CA ALA A 179 -19.50 2.48 14.50
C ALA A 179 -20.28 2.89 15.76
N ASN A 180 -19.58 3.20 16.86
CA ASN A 180 -20.18 3.58 18.13
C ASN A 180 -20.16 5.10 18.41
N GLU A 181 -19.72 5.91 17.46
CA GLU A 181 -19.73 7.37 17.60
C GLU A 181 -21.06 7.94 17.12
N ALA A 182 -21.61 8.90 17.87
CA ALA A 182 -22.83 9.60 17.50
C ALA A 182 -22.57 10.65 16.40
N GLU A 183 -21.37 11.22 16.38
CA GLU A 183 -20.96 12.26 15.46
C GLU A 183 -19.65 11.90 14.78
N GLY A 184 -19.51 12.22 13.50
CA GLY A 184 -18.30 12.00 12.71
C GLY A 184 -17.48 13.26 12.54
N ARG A 185 -16.28 13.08 11.96
CA ARG A 185 -15.44 14.18 11.48
C ARG A 185 -15.81 14.50 10.04
N GLU A 186 -16.16 15.75 9.78
CA GLU A 186 -16.39 16.24 8.43
C GLU A 186 -15.06 16.30 7.67
N VAL A 187 -15.00 15.68 6.48
CA VAL A 187 -13.72 15.42 5.80
C VAL A 187 -13.07 16.69 5.25
N HIS A 188 -13.85 17.65 4.78
CA HIS A 188 -13.30 18.93 4.30
C HIS A 188 -12.74 19.75 5.46
N GLU A 189 -13.41 19.76 6.63
CA GLU A 189 -12.88 20.39 7.83
C GLU A 189 -11.57 19.76 8.30
N VAL A 190 -11.36 18.45 8.10
CA VAL A 190 -10.09 17.78 8.40
C VAL A 190 -8.95 18.39 7.56
N PHE A 191 -9.22 18.80 6.32
CA PHE A 191 -8.26 19.52 5.48
C PHE A 191 -8.20 21.03 5.78
N GLY A 192 -8.97 21.52 6.74
CA GLY A 192 -8.98 22.93 7.14
C GLY A 192 -9.95 23.80 6.37
N ASP A 193 -10.91 23.19 5.66
CA ASP A 193 -11.98 23.93 5.00
C ASP A 193 -12.86 24.63 6.03
N THR A 194 -13.31 25.82 5.67
CA THR A 194 -14.21 26.66 6.49
C THR A 194 -15.50 27.00 5.74
N THR A 195 -15.75 26.35 4.64
CA THR A 195 -16.98 26.51 3.86
C THR A 195 -18.18 26.13 4.73
N PRO A 196 -19.27 26.98 4.77
CA PRO A 196 -20.46 26.60 5.49
C PRO A 196 -21.05 25.27 5.00
N MET A 197 -21.50 24.45 5.92
CA MET A 197 -22.00 23.09 5.69
C MET A 197 -23.02 22.93 4.55
N LEU A 198 -23.79 23.96 4.24
CA LEU A 198 -24.84 23.92 3.20
C LEU A 198 -24.37 24.51 1.86
N GLU A 199 -23.11 24.86 1.76
CA GLU A 199 -22.49 25.31 0.51
C GLU A 199 -21.64 24.19 -0.11
N ASN A 200 -21.33 24.32 -1.41
CA ASN A 200 -20.47 23.36 -2.08
C ASN A 200 -19.04 23.47 -1.56
N HIS A 201 -18.50 22.37 -1.07
CA HIS A 201 -17.13 22.28 -0.60
C HIS A 201 -16.13 22.15 -1.76
N PRO A 202 -14.87 22.59 -1.60
CA PRO A 202 -13.81 22.33 -2.55
C PRO A 202 -13.45 20.85 -2.62
N MET A 203 -13.13 20.35 -3.82
CA MET A 203 -12.73 18.96 -4.07
C MET A 203 -11.24 18.79 -3.78
N TYR A 204 -10.88 18.40 -2.57
CA TYR A 204 -9.47 18.28 -2.14
C TYR A 204 -8.77 17.04 -2.73
N ASN A 205 -7.59 17.24 -3.31
CA ASN A 205 -6.68 16.20 -3.80
C ASN A 205 -7.22 15.32 -4.97
N THR A 206 -8.20 15.81 -5.72
CA THR A 206 -8.82 15.12 -6.86
C THR A 206 -8.35 15.64 -8.23
N GLN A 207 -7.41 16.58 -8.26
CA GLN A 207 -6.97 17.37 -9.42
C GLN A 207 -7.99 18.39 -9.94
N ALA A 208 -9.20 18.43 -9.39
CA ALA A 208 -10.20 19.46 -9.71
C ALA A 208 -10.22 20.64 -8.71
N GLY A 209 -9.57 20.49 -7.57
CA GLY A 209 -9.53 21.47 -6.49
C GLY A 209 -8.15 21.61 -5.85
N PRO A 210 -8.07 22.12 -4.61
CA PRO A 210 -6.81 22.32 -3.91
C PRO A 210 -6.07 21.03 -3.64
N ASN A 211 -4.74 21.05 -3.76
CA ASN A 211 -3.88 19.97 -3.28
C ASN A 211 -3.30 20.35 -1.92
N VAL A 212 -3.54 19.51 -0.93
CA VAL A 212 -3.10 19.68 0.45
C VAL A 212 -2.44 18.40 0.97
N PRO A 213 -1.55 18.47 1.96
CA PRO A 213 -0.98 17.28 2.58
C PRO A 213 -2.08 16.40 3.19
N ALA A 214 -1.91 15.09 3.06
CA ALA A 214 -2.78 14.11 3.73
C ALA A 214 -2.76 14.34 5.25
N THR A 215 -3.91 14.35 5.89
CA THR A 215 -4.10 14.77 7.28
C THR A 215 -4.65 13.64 8.13
N GLU A 216 -4.06 13.41 9.29
CA GLU A 216 -4.51 12.38 10.23
C GLU A 216 -5.63 12.90 11.16
N PHE A 217 -6.58 12.02 11.43
CA PHE A 217 -7.62 12.19 12.43
C PHE A 217 -7.95 10.84 13.08
N THR A 218 -8.72 10.84 14.15
CA THR A 218 -9.06 9.61 14.87
C THR A 218 -10.56 9.37 14.92
N VAL A 219 -10.94 8.10 14.92
CA VAL A 219 -12.29 7.60 15.18
C VAL A 219 -12.27 6.61 16.35
N GLU A 220 -13.36 6.55 17.12
CA GLU A 220 -13.50 5.59 18.21
C GLU A 220 -13.68 4.17 17.67
N GLY A 221 -12.98 3.23 18.27
CA GLY A 221 -13.00 1.81 17.90
C GLY A 221 -11.65 1.30 17.39
N THR A 222 -11.56 -0.03 17.24
CA THR A 222 -10.34 -0.72 16.79
C THR A 222 -10.60 -1.39 15.45
N TYR A 223 -10.18 -0.75 14.37
CA TYR A 223 -10.43 -1.17 12.99
C TYR A 223 -9.11 -1.60 12.33
N THR A 224 -8.65 -2.83 12.60
CA THR A 224 -7.34 -3.33 12.14
C THR A 224 -7.43 -4.47 11.12
N THR A 225 -8.61 -4.93 10.80
CA THR A 225 -8.82 -6.01 9.84
C THR A 225 -9.88 -5.63 8.82
N PRO A 226 -9.87 -6.18 7.59
CA PRO A 226 -10.89 -5.89 6.57
C PRO A 226 -12.31 -6.03 7.10
N ALA A 227 -12.57 -7.07 7.90
CA ALA A 227 -13.88 -7.31 8.49
C ALA A 227 -14.34 -6.19 9.44
N LYS A 228 -13.41 -5.56 10.17
CA LYS A 228 -13.71 -4.45 11.08
C LYS A 228 -13.70 -3.09 10.37
N ILE A 229 -12.82 -2.89 9.39
CA ILE A 229 -12.71 -1.61 8.67
C ILE A 229 -13.99 -1.29 7.91
N LYS A 230 -14.70 -2.30 7.40
CA LYS A 230 -16.01 -2.09 6.79
C LYS A 230 -17.05 -1.45 7.72
N ASP A 231 -16.86 -1.59 9.05
CA ASP A 231 -17.75 -1.04 10.07
C ASP A 231 -17.48 0.45 10.35
N ILE A 232 -16.41 1.05 9.80
CA ILE A 232 -16.22 2.50 9.78
C ILE A 232 -17.34 3.10 8.92
N ILE A 233 -18.04 4.05 9.48
CA ILE A 233 -19.22 4.66 8.86
C ILE A 233 -18.81 5.93 8.12
N ILE A 234 -19.24 6.04 6.87
CA ILE A 234 -19.17 7.25 6.06
C ILE A 234 -20.60 7.72 5.84
N GLU A 235 -20.86 8.99 6.06
CA GLU A 235 -22.19 9.59 5.89
C GLU A 235 -22.08 10.83 5.00
N VAL A 236 -23.08 11.02 4.15
CA VAL A 236 -23.27 12.21 3.33
C VAL A 236 -24.44 13.01 3.86
N TYR A 237 -24.35 14.35 3.87
CA TYR A 237 -25.45 15.22 4.25
C TYR A 237 -26.31 15.57 3.05
N LYS A 238 -27.51 15.02 3.02
CA LYS A 238 -28.52 15.22 1.96
C LYS A 238 -29.89 15.40 2.56
N GLU A 239 -30.72 16.21 1.93
CA GLU A 239 -32.12 16.42 2.33
C GLU A 239 -32.30 16.80 3.82
N GLY A 240 -31.34 17.56 4.36
CA GLY A 240 -31.41 18.04 5.74
C GLY A 240 -30.99 17.01 6.80
N LYS A 241 -30.39 15.92 6.43
CA LYS A 241 -29.94 14.85 7.35
C LYS A 241 -28.67 14.15 6.89
N TRP A 242 -27.97 13.58 7.83
CA TRP A 242 -26.88 12.65 7.57
C TRP A 242 -27.43 11.28 7.14
N MET A 243 -26.91 10.74 6.05
CA MET A 243 -27.28 9.44 5.51
C MET A 243 -26.02 8.58 5.34
N GLU A 244 -26.05 7.39 5.93
CA GLU A 244 -24.95 6.45 5.82
C GLU A 244 -24.80 5.90 4.39
N LEU A 245 -23.59 5.88 3.88
CA LEU A 245 -23.24 5.22 2.62
C LEU A 245 -23.21 3.69 2.85
N THR A 246 -24.29 3.04 2.49
CA THR A 246 -24.46 1.58 2.67
C THR A 246 -24.50 0.84 1.36
N ALA A 247 -23.75 -0.28 1.28
CA ALA A 247 -23.85 -1.18 0.15
C ALA A 247 -25.23 -1.86 0.13
N THR A 248 -25.90 -1.81 -1.00
CA THR A 248 -27.19 -2.47 -1.22
C THR A 248 -27.02 -3.58 -2.26
N GLN A 249 -27.49 -4.79 -1.95
CA GLN A 249 -27.38 -5.92 -2.87
C GLN A 249 -28.01 -5.57 -4.25
N GLY A 250 -27.24 -5.82 -5.31
CA GLY A 250 -27.65 -5.54 -6.69
C GLY A 250 -27.51 -4.07 -7.12
N LYS A 251 -26.88 -3.22 -6.29
CA LYS A 251 -26.50 -1.85 -6.66
C LYS A 251 -24.99 -1.70 -6.63
N ALA A 252 -24.51 -0.61 -7.21
CA ALA A 252 -23.09 -0.28 -7.16
C ALA A 252 -22.61 -0.16 -5.69
N ALA A 253 -21.40 -0.59 -5.45
CA ALA A 253 -20.75 -0.35 -4.15
C ALA A 253 -20.57 1.15 -3.95
N CYS A 254 -20.80 1.63 -2.74
CA CYS A 254 -20.51 3.02 -2.34
C CYS A 254 -19.20 3.14 -1.55
N LYS A 255 -18.63 2.01 -1.11
CA LYS A 255 -17.40 1.95 -0.32
C LYS A 255 -16.65 0.67 -0.66
N ILE A 256 -15.36 0.79 -0.97
CA ILE A 256 -14.49 -0.33 -1.37
C ILE A 256 -13.22 -0.28 -0.51
N LEU A 257 -12.72 -1.45 -0.13
CA LEU A 257 -11.44 -1.61 0.55
C LEU A 257 -10.37 -2.03 -0.46
N VAL A 258 -9.30 -1.26 -0.52
CA VAL A 258 -8.09 -1.53 -1.31
C VAL A 258 -6.86 -1.41 -0.40
N ASP A 259 -5.65 -1.44 -0.93
CA ASP A 259 -4.46 -1.09 -0.19
C ASP A 259 -3.92 0.30 -0.59
N ASP A 260 -2.91 0.78 0.13
CA ASP A 260 -2.30 2.10 -0.08
C ASP A 260 -1.51 2.22 -1.39
N THR A 261 -1.39 1.14 -2.17
CA THR A 261 -0.82 1.17 -3.53
C THR A 261 -1.84 1.64 -4.57
N PHE A 262 -3.14 1.57 -4.26
CA PHE A 262 -4.17 2.14 -5.12
C PHE A 262 -4.04 3.67 -5.18
N LYS A 263 -4.01 4.20 -6.40
CA LYS A 263 -4.01 5.65 -6.61
C LYS A 263 -5.43 6.13 -6.83
N PRO A 264 -5.90 7.14 -6.07
CA PRO A 264 -7.21 7.73 -6.31
C PRO A 264 -7.37 8.17 -7.76
N VAL A 265 -8.53 7.91 -8.31
CA VAL A 265 -8.86 8.28 -9.69
C VAL A 265 -9.09 9.79 -9.74
N VAL A 266 -8.78 10.39 -10.86
CA VAL A 266 -9.00 11.82 -11.10
C VAL A 266 -10.50 12.10 -11.15
N GLU A 267 -10.90 13.24 -10.60
CA GLU A 267 -12.26 13.74 -10.61
C GLU A 267 -12.97 13.57 -11.96
N ARG A 268 -14.17 13.02 -11.92
CA ARG A 268 -15.02 12.74 -13.09
C ARG A 268 -14.45 11.72 -14.08
N ARG A 269 -13.58 10.86 -13.61
CA ARG A 269 -13.08 9.71 -14.37
C ARG A 269 -13.63 8.44 -13.76
N ASN A 270 -14.28 7.62 -14.57
CA ASN A 270 -14.79 6.35 -14.07
C ASN A 270 -13.64 5.42 -13.68
N ILE A 271 -13.70 4.84 -12.49
CA ILE A 271 -12.69 3.91 -11.98
C ILE A 271 -12.44 2.71 -12.92
N ALA A 272 -13.49 2.27 -13.64
CA ALA A 272 -13.38 1.17 -14.60
C ALA A 272 -12.57 1.55 -15.85
N ASP A 273 -12.50 2.83 -16.21
CA ASP A 273 -11.70 3.29 -17.35
C ASP A 273 -10.20 3.33 -16.99
N GLU A 274 -9.89 3.67 -15.75
CA GLU A 274 -8.52 3.74 -15.24
C GLU A 274 -8.00 2.37 -14.76
N ASN A 275 -8.90 1.47 -14.34
CA ASN A 275 -8.58 0.13 -13.84
C ASN A 275 -9.38 -0.92 -14.60
N GLN A 276 -8.78 -1.47 -15.65
CA GLN A 276 -9.44 -2.41 -16.57
C GLN A 276 -10.03 -3.67 -15.91
N ASN A 277 -9.44 -4.08 -14.78
CA ASN A 277 -9.93 -5.26 -14.05
C ASN A 277 -11.11 -4.98 -13.12
N PHE A 278 -11.44 -3.70 -12.88
CA PHE A 278 -12.52 -3.33 -11.96
C PHE A 278 -13.87 -3.95 -12.32
N THR A 279 -14.25 -3.87 -13.60
CA THR A 279 -15.51 -4.46 -14.07
C THR A 279 -15.57 -5.97 -13.83
N ASN A 280 -14.47 -6.68 -14.08
CA ASN A 280 -14.39 -8.11 -13.84
C ASN A 280 -14.47 -8.45 -12.34
N TYR A 281 -13.84 -7.63 -11.50
CA TYR A 281 -13.90 -7.75 -10.04
C TYR A 281 -15.35 -7.60 -9.54
N VAL A 282 -16.04 -6.54 -9.96
CA VAL A 282 -17.43 -6.28 -9.56
C VAL A 282 -18.38 -7.39 -10.04
N GLN A 283 -18.12 -7.98 -11.20
CA GLN A 283 -18.87 -9.11 -11.74
C GLN A 283 -18.51 -10.47 -11.10
N GLY A 284 -17.54 -10.50 -10.20
CA GLY A 284 -17.07 -11.72 -9.55
C GLY A 284 -16.30 -12.67 -10.47
N SER A 285 -15.85 -12.21 -11.62
CA SER A 285 -15.05 -12.97 -12.59
C SER A 285 -13.54 -12.78 -12.43
N PHE A 286 -13.12 -11.83 -11.59
CA PHE A 286 -11.70 -11.59 -11.26
C PHE A 286 -11.34 -12.36 -10.00
N VAL A 287 -10.32 -13.19 -10.08
CA VAL A 287 -9.95 -14.15 -9.02
C VAL A 287 -8.94 -13.57 -8.03
N ASP A 288 -8.33 -12.43 -8.37
CA ASP A 288 -7.33 -11.77 -7.54
C ASP A 288 -7.97 -10.59 -6.81
N ASP A 289 -7.69 -10.46 -5.51
CA ASP A 289 -8.18 -9.35 -4.68
C ASP A 289 -7.51 -8.00 -5.02
N PHE A 290 -6.56 -7.99 -5.96
CA PHE A 290 -5.78 -6.81 -6.35
C PHE A 290 -6.14 -6.30 -7.76
N TRP A 291 -7.41 -6.11 -8.02
CA TRP A 291 -7.90 -5.63 -9.33
C TRP A 291 -7.31 -4.29 -9.78
N TRP A 292 -6.72 -3.52 -8.87
CA TRP A 292 -6.07 -2.22 -9.13
C TRP A 292 -4.57 -2.31 -9.45
N LYS A 293 -3.99 -3.50 -9.53
CA LYS A 293 -2.57 -3.72 -9.87
C LYS A 293 -2.36 -4.13 -11.31
#